data_7a195cc9a27745a32b0c761172c97718
#
_entry.id   7a195cc9a27745a32b0c761172c97718
#
_cell.length_a   1.000
_cell.length_b   1.000
_cell.length_c   1.000
_cell.angle_alpha   90.00
_cell.angle_beta   90.00
_cell.angle_gamma   90.00
#
_symmetry.space_group_name_H-M   'P 1'
#
loop_
_entity.id
_entity.type
_entity.pdbx_description
1 polymer ?
#
loop_
_entity_poly.entity_id
_entity_poly.type
_entity_poly.pdbx_seq_one_letter_code
_entity_poly.pdbx_strand_id
1 'polypeptide(L)'
;MATAEVTAGANYGFFFDQSLCTGCKACQIACKDKHDLPLGVNWRRVVEYSGGTWQESGNTFTPNVFTYYTSISCNHCENPICMEVCPTTAMSVRPDGTVWVDGDKCVGCRYCEWACPYSAPQFNAETGQMSKCDLCYDYRSQGQNPACVDACPTRALNWGPIDKLREEHGDTANIAPLPDPSITKPHLVINPHRDAQTWDQGTGFIANPKEI
;
A
#
# COMPACT_ATOMS: atom_id res chain seq x y z
N MET A 1 -1.05 -17.44 15.38
CA MET A 1 -0.48 -16.17 14.90
C MET A 1 -0.38 -15.27 16.11
N ALA A 2 0.79 -14.76 16.43
CA ALA A 2 0.94 -13.87 17.57
C ALA A 2 0.29 -12.53 17.24
N THR A 3 -0.66 -12.09 18.04
CA THR A 3 -1.20 -10.73 18.00
C THR A 3 -0.07 -9.78 18.42
N ALA A 4 0.36 -8.91 17.52
CA ALA A 4 1.39 -7.94 17.85
C ALA A 4 0.79 -6.89 18.80
N GLU A 5 1.26 -6.84 20.04
CA GLU A 5 0.92 -5.75 20.97
C GLU A 5 1.43 -4.43 20.40
N VAL A 6 0.54 -3.43 20.33
CA VAL A 6 0.91 -2.08 19.87
C VAL A 6 1.80 -1.43 20.92
N THR A 7 3.07 -1.28 20.60
CA THR A 7 4.06 -0.65 21.48
C THR A 7 4.17 0.83 21.16
N ALA A 8 4.01 1.69 22.15
CA ALA A 8 4.22 3.12 21.98
C ALA A 8 5.67 3.40 21.57
N GLY A 9 5.84 4.22 20.53
CA GLY A 9 7.17 4.58 19.98
C GLY A 9 7.70 3.66 18.89
N ALA A 10 7.02 2.56 18.56
CA ALA A 10 7.35 1.75 17.39
C ALA A 10 6.61 2.28 16.14
N ASN A 11 7.30 2.38 15.02
CA ASN A 11 6.68 2.66 13.73
C ASN A 11 6.14 1.35 13.14
N TYR A 12 4.89 1.36 12.70
CA TYR A 12 4.24 0.19 12.11
C TYR A 12 4.15 0.30 10.60
N GLY A 13 4.31 -0.83 9.93
CA GLY A 13 4.26 -0.93 8.48
C GLY A 13 3.69 -2.25 7.99
N PHE A 14 3.77 -2.46 6.69
CA PHE A 14 3.36 -3.70 6.04
C PHE A 14 4.55 -4.47 5.49
N PHE A 15 4.46 -5.80 5.60
CA PHE A 15 5.22 -6.72 4.78
C PHE A 15 4.31 -7.33 3.72
N PHE A 16 4.81 -7.42 2.51
CA PHE A 16 4.07 -7.99 1.38
C PHE A 16 4.93 -8.97 0.58
N ASP A 17 4.53 -10.22 0.54
CA ASP A 17 5.15 -11.24 -0.28
C ASP A 17 4.47 -11.34 -1.65
N GLN A 18 5.11 -10.78 -2.67
CA GLN A 18 4.58 -10.84 -4.03
C GLN A 18 4.54 -12.25 -4.60
N SER A 19 5.43 -13.14 -4.15
CA SER A 19 5.50 -14.51 -4.66
C SER A 19 4.26 -15.35 -4.29
N LEU A 20 3.58 -14.97 -3.21
CA LEU A 20 2.37 -15.61 -2.70
C LEU A 20 1.08 -14.93 -3.17
N CYS A 21 1.17 -13.71 -3.72
CA CYS A 21 -0.02 -12.96 -4.10
C CYS A 21 -0.61 -13.46 -5.43
N THR A 22 -1.89 -13.80 -5.41
CA THR A 22 -2.63 -14.27 -6.60
C THR A 22 -3.52 -13.19 -7.23
N GLY A 23 -3.45 -11.93 -6.75
CA GLY A 23 -4.28 -10.85 -7.26
C GLY A 23 -5.78 -10.96 -6.91
N CYS A 24 -6.18 -11.78 -5.95
CA CYS A 24 -7.59 -12.10 -5.64
C CYS A 24 -8.41 -10.93 -5.09
N LYS A 25 -7.77 -9.80 -4.71
CA LYS A 25 -8.39 -8.56 -4.19
C LYS A 25 -9.17 -8.70 -2.88
N ALA A 26 -9.11 -9.85 -2.18
CA ALA A 26 -9.77 -10.04 -0.89
C ALA A 26 -9.37 -8.97 0.13
N CYS A 27 -8.09 -8.58 0.18
CA CYS A 27 -7.59 -7.51 1.04
C CYS A 27 -8.16 -6.12 0.68
N GLN A 28 -8.42 -5.85 -0.62
CA GLN A 28 -9.04 -4.62 -1.09
C GLN A 28 -10.50 -4.53 -0.65
N ILE A 29 -11.26 -5.60 -0.87
CA ILE A 29 -12.68 -5.66 -0.49
C ILE A 29 -12.86 -5.62 1.03
N ALA A 30 -12.06 -6.38 1.80
CA ALA A 30 -12.13 -6.34 3.25
C ALA A 30 -11.81 -4.97 3.84
N CYS A 31 -10.87 -4.22 3.24
CA CYS A 31 -10.60 -2.84 3.63
C CYS A 31 -11.79 -1.93 3.33
N LYS A 32 -12.40 -2.10 2.15
CA LYS A 32 -13.56 -1.30 1.72
C LYS A 32 -14.77 -1.55 2.61
N ASP A 33 -15.08 -2.80 2.90
CA ASP A 33 -16.18 -3.23 3.76
C ASP A 33 -15.99 -2.74 5.20
N LYS A 34 -14.80 -2.99 5.78
CA LYS A 34 -14.49 -2.58 7.16
C LYS A 34 -14.67 -1.09 7.41
N HIS A 35 -14.34 -0.25 6.44
CA HIS A 35 -14.33 1.21 6.58
C HIS A 35 -15.52 1.88 5.89
N ASP A 36 -16.49 1.11 5.40
CA ASP A 36 -17.67 1.58 4.68
C ASP A 36 -17.31 2.63 3.61
N LEU A 37 -16.32 2.29 2.77
CA LEU A 37 -15.79 3.24 1.79
C LEU A 37 -16.75 3.37 0.61
N PRO A 38 -17.11 4.59 0.20
CA PRO A 38 -18.02 4.82 -0.92
C PRO A 38 -17.41 4.39 -2.25
N LEU A 39 -18.23 4.35 -3.29
CA LEU A 39 -17.78 4.07 -4.66
C LEU A 39 -16.67 5.07 -5.06
N GLY A 40 -15.61 4.55 -5.70
CA GLY A 40 -14.46 5.34 -6.14
C GLY A 40 -13.39 5.56 -5.09
N VAL A 41 -13.62 5.20 -3.81
CA VAL A 41 -12.62 5.28 -2.74
C VAL A 41 -12.11 3.89 -2.40
N ASN A 42 -10.82 3.65 -2.60
CA ASN A 42 -10.14 2.38 -2.30
C ASN A 42 -8.84 2.65 -1.55
N TRP A 43 -8.85 2.52 -0.22
CA TRP A 43 -7.64 2.74 0.57
C TRP A 43 -6.57 1.69 0.34
N ARG A 44 -6.97 0.42 0.13
CA ARG A 44 -6.08 -0.65 -0.34
C ARG A 44 -6.44 -1.03 -1.75
N ARG A 45 -5.43 -1.17 -2.59
CA ARG A 45 -5.58 -1.48 -4.01
C ARG A 45 -4.63 -2.62 -4.37
N VAL A 46 -5.07 -3.48 -5.25
CA VAL A 46 -4.23 -4.55 -5.82
C VAL A 46 -3.95 -4.18 -7.27
N VAL A 47 -2.72 -3.74 -7.49
CA VAL A 47 -2.23 -3.34 -8.81
C VAL A 47 -1.74 -4.59 -9.53
N GLU A 48 -2.17 -4.78 -10.76
CA GLU A 48 -1.64 -5.77 -11.69
C GLU A 48 -0.63 -5.10 -12.61
N TYR A 49 0.61 -5.57 -12.58
CA TYR A 49 1.68 -5.08 -13.46
C TYR A 49 2.09 -6.16 -14.42
N SER A 50 1.91 -5.91 -15.71
CA SER A 50 2.09 -6.87 -16.78
C SER A 50 2.95 -6.31 -17.89
N GLY A 51 3.65 -7.18 -18.59
CA GLY A 51 4.49 -6.77 -19.74
C GLY A 51 5.02 -7.95 -20.53
N GLY A 52 5.94 -7.63 -21.42
CA GLY A 52 6.55 -8.59 -22.33
C GLY A 52 5.77 -8.77 -23.63
N THR A 53 6.33 -9.60 -24.51
CA THR A 53 5.80 -9.90 -25.85
C THR A 53 6.18 -11.32 -26.25
N TRP A 54 5.71 -11.76 -27.40
CA TRP A 54 6.20 -12.94 -28.08
C TRP A 54 7.37 -12.57 -28.97
N GLN A 55 8.46 -13.31 -28.86
CA GLN A 55 9.65 -13.14 -29.68
C GLN A 55 9.69 -14.26 -30.75
N GLU A 56 9.77 -13.85 -31.99
CA GLU A 56 9.93 -14.80 -33.11
C GLU A 56 11.40 -15.19 -33.25
N SER A 57 11.66 -16.52 -33.35
CA SER A 57 12.98 -17.09 -33.57
C SER A 57 12.84 -18.19 -34.61
N GLY A 58 13.06 -17.86 -35.88
CA GLY A 58 12.84 -18.78 -37.01
C GLY A 58 11.36 -19.16 -37.14
N ASN A 59 11.04 -20.44 -36.99
CA ASN A 59 9.65 -20.94 -37.03
C ASN A 59 9.02 -21.14 -35.65
N THR A 60 9.63 -20.61 -34.59
CA THR A 60 9.14 -20.75 -33.22
C THR A 60 8.90 -19.38 -32.56
N PHE A 61 7.96 -19.36 -31.61
CA PHE A 61 7.68 -18.16 -30.78
C PHE A 61 8.03 -18.47 -29.33
N THR A 62 8.84 -17.61 -28.72
CA THR A 62 9.20 -17.72 -27.30
C THR A 62 8.58 -16.53 -26.55
N PRO A 63 7.77 -16.78 -25.51
CA PRO A 63 7.21 -15.71 -24.70
C PRO A 63 8.25 -15.18 -23.71
N ASN A 64 8.25 -13.86 -23.49
CA ASN A 64 8.90 -13.21 -22.37
C ASN A 64 7.87 -12.44 -21.53
N VAL A 65 6.61 -12.84 -21.60
CA VAL A 65 5.51 -12.20 -20.86
C VAL A 65 5.67 -12.44 -19.36
N PHE A 66 5.31 -11.44 -18.59
CA PHE A 66 5.28 -11.50 -17.13
C PHE A 66 4.06 -10.78 -16.57
N THR A 67 3.62 -11.21 -15.41
CA THR A 67 2.58 -10.53 -14.61
C THR A 67 2.85 -10.78 -13.13
N TYR A 68 2.74 -9.74 -12.34
CA TYR A 68 2.72 -9.83 -10.88
C TYR A 68 1.80 -8.79 -10.25
N TYR A 69 1.44 -9.02 -9.01
CA TYR A 69 0.50 -8.18 -8.27
C TYR A 69 1.20 -7.44 -7.14
N THR A 70 0.75 -6.21 -6.86
CA THR A 70 1.22 -5.42 -5.73
C THR A 70 0.03 -4.91 -4.93
N SER A 71 -0.10 -5.37 -3.68
CA SER A 71 -1.13 -4.87 -2.77
C SER A 71 -0.60 -3.66 -2.02
N ILE A 72 -1.10 -2.47 -2.37
CA ILE A 72 -0.63 -1.19 -1.83
C ILE A 72 -1.74 -0.43 -1.10
N SER A 73 -1.39 0.28 -0.05
CA SER A 73 -2.23 1.24 0.67
C SER A 73 -1.37 2.42 1.15
N CYS A 74 -1.80 3.18 2.15
CA CYS A 74 -0.90 4.12 2.80
C CYS A 74 0.25 3.36 3.47
N ASN A 75 1.47 3.81 3.21
CA ASN A 75 2.69 3.21 3.75
C ASN A 75 3.15 3.84 5.07
N HIS A 76 2.40 4.80 5.62
CA HIS A 76 2.73 5.50 6.86
C HIS A 76 4.20 5.94 6.93
N CYS A 77 4.66 6.58 5.85
CA CYS A 77 6.06 6.89 5.55
C CYS A 77 6.79 7.60 6.70
N GLU A 78 8.11 7.40 6.79
CA GLU A 78 8.99 8.13 7.70
C GLU A 78 9.00 9.63 7.38
N ASN A 79 9.03 9.96 6.06
CA ASN A 79 8.93 11.33 5.55
C ASN A 79 7.55 11.54 4.92
N PRO A 80 6.49 11.83 5.71
CA PRO A 80 5.14 11.90 5.21
C PRO A 80 4.85 13.23 4.51
N ILE A 81 5.21 13.34 3.25
CA ILE A 81 5.04 14.55 2.41
C ILE A 81 3.58 15.07 2.42
N CYS A 82 2.62 14.13 2.58
CA CYS A 82 1.20 14.49 2.71
C CYS A 82 0.89 15.30 3.97
N MET A 83 1.69 15.18 5.03
CA MET A 83 1.60 16.00 6.24
C MET A 83 2.20 17.38 5.99
N GLU A 84 3.35 17.45 5.31
CA GLU A 84 4.06 18.71 5.04
C GLU A 84 3.23 19.69 4.20
N VAL A 85 2.47 19.17 3.24
CA VAL A 85 1.64 20.00 2.35
C VAL A 85 0.25 20.33 2.91
N CYS A 86 -0.10 19.85 4.11
CA CYS A 86 -1.43 20.05 4.66
C CYS A 86 -1.58 21.46 5.28
N PRO A 87 -2.38 22.38 4.70
CA PRO A 87 -2.47 23.76 5.17
C PRO A 87 -3.20 23.90 6.51
N THR A 88 -4.03 22.91 6.86
CA THR A 88 -4.83 22.94 8.09
C THR A 88 -4.28 22.04 9.20
N THR A 89 -3.11 21.40 8.95
CA THR A 89 -2.53 20.41 9.87
C THR A 89 -3.49 19.24 10.22
N ALA A 90 -4.46 18.97 9.34
CA ALA A 90 -5.37 17.84 9.49
C ALA A 90 -4.64 16.50 9.34
N MET A 91 -3.57 16.47 8.51
CA MET A 91 -2.72 15.31 8.37
C MET A 91 -1.64 15.34 9.45
N SER A 92 -1.55 14.28 10.26
CA SER A 92 -0.60 14.21 11.39
C SER A 92 -0.14 12.78 11.63
N VAL A 93 0.87 12.60 12.50
CA VAL A 93 1.43 11.31 12.88
C VAL A 93 1.06 11.01 14.33
N ARG A 94 0.53 9.82 14.58
CA ARG A 94 0.25 9.31 15.93
C ARG A 94 1.54 8.80 16.59
N PRO A 95 1.54 8.63 17.92
CA PRO A 95 2.71 8.12 18.66
C PRO A 95 3.20 6.74 18.22
N ASP A 96 2.37 5.96 17.52
CA ASP A 96 2.69 4.65 16.93
C ASP A 96 3.20 4.74 15.48
N GLY A 97 3.56 5.95 15.01
CA GLY A 97 4.02 6.19 13.65
C GLY A 97 2.93 6.18 12.58
N THR A 98 1.68 5.95 12.94
CA THR A 98 0.58 5.93 11.97
C THR A 98 0.23 7.34 11.50
N VAL A 99 0.38 7.61 10.22
CA VAL A 99 -0.10 8.85 9.59
C VAL A 99 -1.62 8.77 9.47
N TRP A 100 -2.35 9.78 9.94
CA TRP A 100 -3.81 9.81 9.94
C TRP A 100 -4.37 11.16 9.53
N VAL A 101 -5.67 11.23 9.26
CA VAL A 101 -6.41 12.45 8.89
C VAL A 101 -7.37 12.80 10.02
N ASP A 102 -7.28 14.02 10.51
CA ASP A 102 -8.28 14.62 11.41
C ASP A 102 -9.40 15.23 10.56
N GLY A 103 -10.56 14.58 10.54
CA GLY A 103 -11.72 15.03 9.76
C GLY A 103 -12.20 16.41 10.16
N ASP A 104 -12.14 16.76 11.46
CA ASP A 104 -12.64 18.05 11.96
C ASP A 104 -11.81 19.24 11.45
N LYS A 105 -10.55 18.98 11.07
CA LYS A 105 -9.64 19.99 10.51
C LYS A 105 -9.53 19.94 8.98
N CYS A 106 -10.00 18.85 8.37
CA CYS A 106 -9.82 18.64 6.93
C CYS A 106 -10.79 19.49 6.13
N VAL A 107 -10.27 20.33 5.24
CA VAL A 107 -11.05 21.20 4.35
C VAL A 107 -11.17 20.61 2.92
N GLY A 108 -10.73 19.38 2.68
CA GLY A 108 -10.86 18.71 1.40
C GLY A 108 -10.05 19.31 0.25
N CYS A 109 -8.98 20.05 0.51
CA CYS A 109 -8.20 20.76 -0.52
C CYS A 109 -7.42 19.85 -1.48
N ARG A 110 -7.28 18.56 -1.18
CA ARG A 110 -6.63 17.51 -1.96
C ARG A 110 -5.10 17.64 -2.18
N TYR A 111 -4.42 18.60 -1.56
CA TYR A 111 -2.96 18.73 -1.71
C TYR A 111 -2.20 17.48 -1.28
N CYS A 112 -2.64 16.80 -0.23
CA CYS A 112 -2.07 15.54 0.22
C CYS A 112 -2.23 14.38 -0.79
N GLU A 113 -3.30 14.38 -1.60
CA GLU A 113 -3.51 13.44 -2.69
C GLU A 113 -2.50 13.66 -3.81
N TRP A 114 -2.33 14.92 -4.23
CA TRP A 114 -1.40 15.26 -5.31
C TRP A 114 0.07 15.09 -4.91
N ALA A 115 0.40 15.33 -3.65
CA ALA A 115 1.76 15.19 -3.15
C ALA A 115 2.17 13.73 -2.90
N CYS A 116 1.22 12.83 -2.66
CA CYS A 116 1.53 11.44 -2.33
C CYS A 116 1.91 10.63 -3.57
N PRO A 117 3.16 10.12 -3.69
CA PRO A 117 3.57 9.37 -4.86
C PRO A 117 2.87 8.00 -4.98
N TYR A 118 2.23 7.54 -3.90
CA TYR A 118 1.43 6.30 -3.86
C TYR A 118 -0.06 6.54 -4.05
N SER A 119 -0.52 7.78 -4.22
CA SER A 119 -1.94 8.17 -4.30
C SER A 119 -2.78 7.59 -3.14
N ALA A 120 -2.22 7.54 -1.93
CA ALA A 120 -2.86 6.91 -0.79
C ALA A 120 -3.98 7.75 -0.16
N PRO A 121 -3.86 9.08 0.03
CA PRO A 121 -5.00 9.91 0.40
C PRO A 121 -5.98 10.02 -0.76
N GLN A 122 -7.27 9.81 -0.47
CA GLN A 122 -8.33 9.87 -1.46
C GLN A 122 -9.45 10.79 -0.98
N PHE A 123 -10.04 11.53 -1.91
CA PHE A 123 -11.16 12.43 -1.61
C PHE A 123 -12.47 11.64 -1.50
N ASN A 124 -13.16 11.81 -0.38
CA ASN A 124 -14.49 11.29 -0.18
C ASN A 124 -15.51 12.39 -0.51
N ALA A 125 -16.23 12.22 -1.63
CA ALA A 125 -17.20 13.21 -2.11
C ALA A 125 -18.44 13.34 -1.20
N GLU A 126 -18.78 12.28 -0.44
CA GLU A 126 -19.92 12.30 0.48
C GLU A 126 -19.67 13.17 1.71
N THR A 127 -18.44 13.15 2.21
CA THR A 127 -18.04 13.95 3.39
C THR A 127 -17.37 15.27 3.03
N GLY A 128 -16.92 15.43 1.77
CA GLY A 128 -16.13 16.58 1.33
C GLY A 128 -14.70 16.61 1.89
N GLN A 129 -14.22 15.50 2.40
CA GLN A 129 -12.95 15.40 3.13
C GLN A 129 -12.01 14.36 2.51
N MET A 130 -10.73 14.46 2.88
CA MET A 130 -9.75 13.43 2.55
C MET A 130 -9.85 12.25 3.50
N SER A 131 -9.64 11.07 2.96
CA SER A 131 -9.58 9.83 3.73
C SER A 131 -8.43 8.95 3.26
N LYS A 132 -7.91 8.08 4.11
CA LYS A 132 -6.85 7.13 3.77
C LYS A 132 -6.73 6.03 4.82
N CYS A 133 -6.03 4.95 4.48
CA CYS A 133 -5.70 3.88 5.41
C CYS A 133 -5.13 4.45 6.73
N ASP A 134 -5.70 4.02 7.85
CA ASP A 134 -5.29 4.33 9.23
C ASP A 134 -4.61 3.15 9.93
N LEU A 135 -4.23 2.13 9.14
CA LEU A 135 -3.68 0.85 9.60
C LEU A 135 -4.65 0.09 10.50
N CYS A 136 -5.98 0.27 10.34
CA CYS A 136 -7.03 -0.27 11.20
C CYS A 136 -6.74 -0.05 12.69
N TYR A 137 -6.52 1.21 13.07
CA TYR A 137 -6.09 1.60 14.41
C TYR A 137 -7.02 1.05 15.51
N ASP A 138 -8.33 1.04 15.27
CA ASP A 138 -9.35 0.49 16.16
C ASP A 138 -9.16 -1.03 16.42
N TYR A 139 -8.89 -1.82 15.37
CA TYR A 139 -8.63 -3.26 15.50
C TYR A 139 -7.30 -3.51 16.22
N ARG A 140 -6.26 -2.78 15.83
CA ARG A 140 -4.94 -2.93 16.45
C ARG A 140 -4.94 -2.57 17.93
N SER A 141 -5.69 -1.54 18.33
CA SER A 141 -5.82 -1.16 19.74
C SER A 141 -6.49 -2.23 20.60
N GLN A 142 -7.19 -3.17 19.96
CA GLN A 142 -7.83 -4.33 20.60
C GLN A 142 -7.02 -5.63 20.42
N GLY A 143 -5.77 -5.53 19.93
CA GLY A 143 -4.91 -6.68 19.66
C GLY A 143 -5.31 -7.52 18.43
N GLN A 144 -6.14 -6.96 17.55
CA GLN A 144 -6.55 -7.62 16.31
C GLN A 144 -5.67 -7.18 15.13
N ASN A 145 -5.62 -7.98 14.08
CA ASN A 145 -4.93 -7.63 12.86
C ASN A 145 -5.75 -6.62 12.02
N PRO A 146 -5.09 -5.83 11.15
CA PRO A 146 -5.79 -5.10 10.11
C PRO A 146 -6.65 -6.02 9.23
N ALA A 147 -7.88 -5.59 8.89
CA ALA A 147 -8.83 -6.40 8.13
C ALA A 147 -8.26 -6.97 6.82
N CYS A 148 -7.42 -6.19 6.13
CA CYS A 148 -6.78 -6.63 4.89
C CYS A 148 -5.76 -7.77 5.09
N VAL A 149 -5.13 -7.84 6.26
CA VAL A 149 -4.18 -8.91 6.60
C VAL A 149 -4.93 -10.21 6.87
N ASP A 150 -5.97 -10.14 7.71
CA ASP A 150 -6.78 -11.33 8.03
C ASP A 150 -7.52 -11.89 6.81
N ALA A 151 -7.95 -11.02 5.91
CA ALA A 151 -8.64 -11.43 4.69
C ALA A 151 -7.72 -12.06 3.62
N CYS A 152 -6.39 -12.00 3.77
CA CYS A 152 -5.48 -12.52 2.76
C CYS A 152 -5.44 -14.06 2.79
N PRO A 153 -5.98 -14.76 1.77
CA PRO A 153 -6.07 -16.23 1.80
C PRO A 153 -4.71 -16.91 1.70
N THR A 154 -3.76 -16.29 0.99
CA THR A 154 -2.41 -16.83 0.78
C THR A 154 -1.41 -16.36 1.83
N ARG A 155 -1.82 -15.51 2.78
CA ARG A 155 -0.94 -14.89 3.78
C ARG A 155 0.23 -14.09 3.19
N ALA A 156 0.03 -13.58 1.98
CA ALA A 156 0.98 -12.70 1.30
C ALA A 156 1.13 -11.33 1.99
N LEU A 157 0.16 -10.91 2.79
CA LEU A 157 0.16 -9.63 3.47
C LEU A 157 0.30 -9.82 4.98
N ASN A 158 1.26 -9.12 5.57
CA ASN A 158 1.50 -9.11 7.01
C ASN A 158 1.74 -7.66 7.48
N TRP A 159 1.78 -7.42 8.78
CA TRP A 159 2.03 -6.13 9.40
C TRP A 159 2.81 -6.27 10.70
N GLY A 160 3.47 -5.23 11.13
CA GLY A 160 4.22 -5.23 12.37
C GLY A 160 5.08 -3.98 12.55
N PRO A 161 5.87 -3.92 13.62
CA PRO A 161 6.94 -2.92 13.76
C PRO A 161 7.89 -3.00 12.58
N ILE A 162 8.10 -1.88 11.89
CA ILE A 162 8.84 -1.86 10.63
C ILE A 162 10.28 -2.35 10.78
N ASP A 163 10.92 -2.06 11.91
CA ASP A 163 12.30 -2.49 12.16
C ASP A 163 12.41 -4.02 12.22
N LYS A 164 11.42 -4.69 12.86
CA LYS A 164 11.36 -6.16 12.88
C LYS A 164 11.08 -6.74 11.51
N LEU A 165 10.18 -6.12 10.74
CA LEU A 165 9.89 -6.57 9.38
C LEU A 165 11.12 -6.45 8.48
N ARG A 166 11.90 -5.39 8.64
CA ARG A 166 13.17 -5.20 7.91
C ARG A 166 14.24 -6.20 8.34
N GLU A 167 14.34 -6.50 9.63
CA GLU A 167 15.28 -7.50 10.15
C GLU A 167 14.95 -8.91 9.61
N GLU A 168 13.68 -9.27 9.54
CA GLU A 168 13.23 -10.60 9.13
C GLU A 168 13.19 -10.80 7.61
N HIS A 169 12.87 -9.75 6.84
CA HIS A 169 12.55 -9.86 5.40
C HIS A 169 13.38 -8.94 4.50
N GLY A 170 14.33 -8.18 5.05
CA GLY A 170 15.10 -7.18 4.30
C GLY A 170 14.38 -5.85 4.19
N ASP A 171 14.92 -4.93 3.38
CA ASP A 171 14.45 -3.54 3.28
C ASP A 171 14.03 -3.16 1.84
N THR A 172 13.50 -4.11 1.09
CA THR A 172 13.13 -3.89 -0.30
C THR A 172 11.74 -3.27 -0.38
N ALA A 173 11.66 -2.06 -0.92
CA ALA A 173 10.41 -1.39 -1.31
C ALA A 173 10.47 -0.86 -2.77
N ASN A 174 11.56 -1.16 -3.46
CA ASN A 174 11.90 -0.66 -4.80
C ASN A 174 11.40 -1.63 -5.88
N ILE A 175 10.09 -1.61 -6.15
CA ILE A 175 9.43 -2.52 -7.10
C ILE A 175 8.50 -1.72 -8.03
N ALA A 176 8.62 -1.92 -9.34
CA ALA A 176 7.65 -1.38 -10.30
C ALA A 176 6.24 -1.99 -10.08
N PRO A 177 5.16 -1.23 -10.21
CA PRO A 177 5.06 0.15 -10.64
C PRO A 177 5.10 1.18 -9.49
N LEU A 178 5.59 0.81 -8.31
CA LEU A 178 5.69 1.75 -7.20
C LEU A 178 6.73 2.84 -7.49
N PRO A 179 6.59 4.03 -6.90
CA PRO A 179 7.56 5.12 -7.05
C PRO A 179 8.86 4.82 -6.30
N ASP A 180 9.86 5.68 -6.53
CA ASP A 180 11.13 5.65 -5.80
C ASP A 180 10.89 5.72 -4.28
N PRO A 181 11.29 4.70 -3.51
CA PRO A 181 11.11 4.69 -2.07
C PRO A 181 11.92 5.76 -1.34
N SER A 182 12.98 6.30 -1.95
CA SER A 182 13.81 7.34 -1.33
C SER A 182 13.05 8.66 -1.09
N ILE A 183 11.98 8.92 -1.85
CA ILE A 183 11.17 10.15 -1.77
C ILE A 183 10.51 10.27 -0.39
N THR A 184 9.92 9.20 0.12
CA THR A 184 9.12 9.25 1.36
C THR A 184 9.53 8.25 2.42
N LYS A 185 10.46 7.34 2.12
CA LYS A 185 10.88 6.24 2.99
C LYS A 185 9.66 5.48 3.56
N PRO A 186 8.97 4.69 2.74
CA PRO A 186 7.75 4.00 3.15
C PRO A 186 8.03 2.95 4.24
N HIS A 187 7.12 2.79 5.18
CA HIS A 187 7.12 1.65 6.10
C HIS A 187 6.48 0.43 5.41
N LEU A 188 7.15 -0.01 4.38
CA LEU A 188 6.78 -1.13 3.52
C LEU A 188 8.00 -1.99 3.25
N VAL A 189 7.85 -3.30 3.37
CA VAL A 189 8.84 -4.29 2.96
C VAL A 189 8.18 -5.24 1.98
N ILE A 190 8.85 -5.53 0.87
CA ILE A 190 8.34 -6.41 -0.18
C ILE A 190 9.32 -7.56 -0.41
N ASN A 191 8.84 -8.79 -0.32
CA ASN A 191 9.52 -9.94 -0.92
C ASN A 191 9.11 -10.01 -2.40
N PRO A 192 10.03 -9.74 -3.35
CA PRO A 192 9.67 -9.56 -4.75
C PRO A 192 9.25 -10.88 -5.42
N HIS A 193 8.32 -10.77 -6.39
CA HIS A 193 8.05 -11.84 -7.34
C HIS A 193 9.30 -12.12 -8.18
N ARG A 194 9.48 -13.35 -8.67
CA ARG A 194 10.64 -13.72 -9.50
C ARG A 194 10.85 -12.85 -10.75
N ASP A 195 9.76 -12.33 -11.31
CA ASP A 195 9.76 -11.44 -12.48
C ASP A 195 9.63 -9.96 -12.11
N ALA A 196 9.71 -9.63 -10.81
CA ALA A 196 9.58 -8.25 -10.35
C ALA A 196 10.76 -7.41 -10.87
N GLN A 197 10.43 -6.20 -11.29
CA GLN A 197 11.39 -5.22 -11.79
C GLN A 197 11.52 -4.08 -10.80
N THR A 198 12.66 -3.40 -10.75
CA THR A 198 12.82 -2.19 -9.94
C THR A 198 12.05 -1.01 -10.53
N TRP A 199 11.72 -0.02 -9.69
CA TRP A 199 10.89 1.12 -10.09
C TRP A 199 11.42 1.85 -11.34
N ASP A 200 12.74 1.95 -11.48
CA ASP A 200 13.45 2.65 -12.55
C ASP A 200 13.67 1.79 -13.82
N GLN A 201 13.45 0.48 -13.73
CA GLN A 201 13.66 -0.47 -14.83
C GLN A 201 12.36 -1.16 -15.27
N GLY A 202 11.23 -0.68 -14.82
CA GLY A 202 9.94 -1.23 -15.18
C GLY A 202 9.65 -1.12 -16.69
N THR A 203 9.42 -2.25 -17.35
CA THR A 203 9.10 -2.34 -18.79
C THR A 203 7.64 -2.68 -19.07
N GLY A 204 6.85 -2.87 -18.01
CA GLY A 204 5.45 -3.23 -18.10
C GLY A 204 4.51 -2.03 -17.98
N PHE A 205 3.25 -2.33 -17.78
CA PHE A 205 2.18 -1.35 -17.58
C PHE A 205 1.18 -1.86 -16.53
N ILE A 206 0.40 -0.94 -15.95
CA ILE A 206 -0.69 -1.30 -15.06
C ILE A 206 -1.85 -1.83 -15.89
N ALA A 207 -2.15 -3.13 -15.76
CA ALA A 207 -3.17 -3.80 -16.58
C ALA A 207 -4.61 -3.57 -16.07
N ASN A 208 -4.78 -3.15 -14.81
CA ASN A 208 -6.08 -2.95 -14.18
C ASN A 208 -6.34 -1.51 -13.68
N PRO A 209 -6.12 -0.45 -14.49
CA PRO A 209 -6.21 0.94 -14.03
C PRO A 209 -7.60 1.39 -13.59
N LYS A 210 -8.65 0.66 -14.00
CA LYS A 210 -10.04 0.98 -13.62
C LYS A 210 -10.46 0.40 -12.27
N GLU A 211 -9.63 -0.43 -11.67
CA GLU A 211 -9.95 -1.16 -10.43
C GLU A 211 -9.17 -0.64 -9.21
N ILE A 212 -8.31 0.35 -9.41
CA ILE A 212 -7.38 0.87 -8.40
C ILE A 212 -7.57 2.38 -8.16
#